data_e5d8bb7f6b202d904df8d6ddda5ab20d
#
_entry.id   e5d8bb7f6b202d904df8d6ddda5ab20d
#
_cell.length_a   1.000
_cell.length_b   1.000
_cell.length_c   1.000
_cell.angle_alpha   90.00
_cell.angle_beta   90.00
_cell.angle_gamma   90.00
#
_symmetry.space_group_name_H-M   'P 1'
#
loop_
_entity.id
_entity.type
_entity.pdbx_description
1 polymer ?
#
loop_
_entity_poly.entity_id
_entity_poly.type
_entity_poly.pdbx_seq_one_letter_code
_entity_poly.pdbx_strand_id
1 'polypeptide(L)'
;DLNFIAIMKYKLSTEEQKNYSLFSDNSFIQNILKKIPLENKKFLNNLKESKIFPVFVSNNFYKIQTNNIYLIGDAFFAFPPSFAQGASQSIESASELFKSIENNTESNFFKNRVKKTKMVNIRSKFNQFIFHLSNPLTIFVRNIFLKRLVKNKKFLQLYLGKIYKN
;
A
#
# COMPACT_ATOMS: atom_id res chain seq x y z
N ASP A 1 17.76 10.38 -13.80
CA ASP A 1 16.35 10.31 -14.24
C ASP A 1 15.44 10.58 -13.05
N LEU A 2 14.41 11.42 -13.25
CA LEU A 2 13.40 11.73 -12.24
C LEU A 2 12.15 10.89 -12.50
N ASN A 3 11.75 10.08 -11.52
CA ASN A 3 10.50 9.32 -11.57
C ASN A 3 9.45 9.99 -10.68
N PHE A 4 8.27 10.23 -11.21
CA PHE A 4 7.13 10.77 -10.47
C PHE A 4 6.08 9.67 -10.30
N ILE A 5 5.70 9.38 -9.06
CA ILE A 5 4.66 8.41 -8.73
C ILE A 5 3.53 9.15 -8.03
N ALA A 6 2.33 9.09 -8.60
CA ALA A 6 1.12 9.62 -7.99
C ALA A 6 0.15 8.49 -7.66
N ILE A 7 -0.34 8.44 -6.43
CA ILE A 7 -1.39 7.52 -6.00
C ILE A 7 -2.69 8.30 -5.92
N MET A 8 -3.64 7.95 -6.79
CA MET A 8 -4.91 8.65 -6.92
C MET A 8 -6.09 7.74 -6.57
N LYS A 9 -7.10 8.30 -5.92
CA LYS A 9 -8.39 7.64 -5.76
C LYS A 9 -9.21 7.90 -7.01
N TYR A 10 -9.51 6.85 -7.76
CA TYR A 10 -10.34 6.90 -8.95
C TYR A 10 -11.42 5.83 -8.87
N LYS A 11 -12.67 6.19 -9.16
CA LYS A 11 -13.78 5.24 -9.17
C LYS A 11 -13.96 4.71 -10.59
N LEU A 12 -13.60 3.47 -10.79
CA LEU A 12 -13.84 2.73 -12.02
C LEU A 12 -15.26 2.14 -12.03
N SER A 13 -15.89 2.11 -13.17
CA SER A 13 -17.10 1.31 -13.38
C SER A 13 -16.78 -0.19 -13.33
N THR A 14 -17.80 -1.03 -13.22
CA THR A 14 -17.61 -2.49 -13.20
C THR A 14 -17.00 -3.01 -14.50
N GLU A 15 -17.31 -2.38 -15.62
CA GLU A 15 -16.75 -2.71 -16.94
C GLU A 15 -15.28 -2.28 -17.07
N GLU A 16 -14.97 -1.04 -16.66
CA GLU A 16 -13.61 -0.53 -16.65
C GLU A 16 -12.67 -1.35 -15.77
N GLN A 17 -13.16 -1.87 -14.64
CA GLN A 17 -12.36 -2.73 -13.74
C GLN A 17 -11.92 -4.05 -14.40
N LYS A 18 -12.68 -4.55 -15.38
CA LYS A 18 -12.40 -5.79 -16.11
C LYS A 18 -11.56 -5.55 -17.37
N ASN A 19 -11.48 -4.31 -17.84
CA ASN A 19 -10.78 -3.97 -19.07
C ASN A 19 -9.34 -3.51 -18.77
N TYR A 20 -8.41 -4.44 -18.74
CA TYR A 20 -6.99 -4.15 -18.48
C TYR A 20 -6.33 -3.31 -19.58
N SER A 21 -6.80 -3.37 -20.83
CA SER A 21 -6.25 -2.58 -21.93
C SER A 21 -6.50 -1.09 -21.76
N LEU A 22 -7.52 -0.71 -20.98
CA LEU A 22 -7.85 0.68 -20.65
C LEU A 22 -6.67 1.42 -20.00
N PHE A 23 -5.90 0.73 -19.17
CA PHE A 23 -4.78 1.34 -18.45
C PHE A 23 -3.55 1.64 -19.34
N SER A 24 -3.57 1.13 -20.57
CA SER A 24 -2.58 1.44 -21.62
C SER A 24 -3.13 2.39 -22.68
N ASP A 25 -4.40 2.76 -22.60
CA ASP A 25 -5.04 3.67 -23.54
C ASP A 25 -4.62 5.12 -23.26
N ASN A 26 -4.06 5.79 -24.29
CA ASN A 26 -3.57 7.15 -24.16
C ASN A 26 -4.67 8.16 -23.82
N SER A 27 -5.88 7.98 -24.31
CA SER A 27 -7.00 8.87 -24.04
C SER A 27 -7.44 8.78 -22.58
N PHE A 28 -7.49 7.58 -22.04
CA PHE A 28 -7.77 7.31 -20.64
C PHE A 28 -6.66 7.89 -19.74
N ILE A 29 -5.38 7.65 -20.07
CA ILE A 29 -4.24 8.19 -19.33
C ILE A 29 -4.31 9.73 -19.27
N GLN A 30 -4.56 10.40 -20.41
CA GLN A 30 -4.69 11.85 -20.45
C GLN A 30 -5.87 12.36 -19.63
N ASN A 31 -7.00 11.66 -19.61
CA ASN A 31 -8.13 12.02 -18.78
C ASN A 31 -7.83 11.91 -17.28
N ILE A 32 -7.06 10.93 -16.86
CA ILE A 32 -6.61 10.79 -15.48
C ILE A 32 -5.63 11.92 -15.13
N LEU A 33 -4.64 12.20 -15.99
CA LEU A 33 -3.65 13.25 -15.78
C LEU A 33 -4.29 14.65 -15.65
N LYS A 34 -5.37 14.93 -16.37
CA LYS A 34 -6.13 16.19 -16.23
C LYS A 34 -6.71 16.38 -14.83
N LYS A 35 -6.97 15.33 -14.08
CA LYS A 35 -7.52 15.38 -12.71
C LYS A 35 -6.45 15.64 -11.63
N ILE A 36 -5.17 15.61 -11.99
CA ILE A 36 -4.09 15.95 -11.07
C ILE A 36 -4.15 17.46 -10.78
N PRO A 37 -4.01 17.90 -9.52
CA PRO A 37 -4.03 19.31 -9.15
C PRO A 37 -3.03 20.15 -9.94
N LEU A 38 -3.42 21.40 -10.29
CA LEU A 38 -2.63 22.32 -11.09
C LEU A 38 -1.22 22.57 -10.56
N GLU A 39 -1.05 22.57 -9.25
CA GLU A 39 0.24 22.75 -8.56
C GLU A 39 1.28 21.70 -9.02
N ASN A 40 0.81 20.51 -9.38
CA ASN A 40 1.65 19.39 -9.80
C ASN A 40 1.78 19.28 -11.34
N LYS A 41 1.01 20.04 -12.10
CA LYS A 41 1.02 19.96 -13.58
C LYS A 41 2.34 20.38 -14.20
N LYS A 42 3.11 21.24 -13.55
CA LYS A 42 4.45 21.64 -14.03
C LYS A 42 5.38 20.44 -14.23
N PHE A 43 5.24 19.40 -13.39
CA PHE A 43 6.02 18.17 -13.54
C PHE A 43 5.53 17.31 -14.69
N LEU A 44 4.21 17.31 -14.94
CA LEU A 44 3.58 16.45 -15.95
C LEU A 44 3.99 16.84 -17.37
N ASN A 45 4.21 18.13 -17.63
CA ASN A 45 4.61 18.62 -18.95
C ASN A 45 6.01 18.12 -19.40
N ASN A 46 6.83 17.69 -18.45
CA ASN A 46 8.17 17.19 -18.68
C ASN A 46 8.27 15.65 -18.65
N LEU A 47 7.15 14.95 -18.49
CA LEU A 47 7.14 13.49 -18.50
C LEU A 47 7.25 12.98 -19.93
N LYS A 48 8.28 12.19 -20.20
CA LYS A 48 8.46 11.53 -21.51
C LYS A 48 7.44 10.40 -21.71
N GLU A 49 7.08 9.70 -20.63
CA GLU A 49 6.17 8.57 -20.65
C GLU A 49 5.35 8.55 -19.36
N SER A 50 4.05 8.27 -19.49
CA SER A 50 3.14 8.11 -18.34
C SER A 50 2.45 6.77 -18.44
N LYS A 51 2.44 6.02 -17.32
CA LYS A 51 1.76 4.72 -17.19
C LYS A 51 0.80 4.76 -16.02
N ILE A 52 -0.32 4.08 -16.15
CA ILE A 52 -1.29 3.90 -15.08
C ILE A 52 -1.30 2.43 -14.68
N PHE A 53 -1.20 2.19 -13.39
CA PHE A 53 -1.29 0.86 -12.80
C PHE A 53 -2.48 0.81 -11.83
N PRO A 54 -3.46 -0.09 -12.05
CA PRO A 54 -4.49 -0.31 -11.07
C PRO A 54 -3.90 -0.92 -9.81
N VAL A 55 -4.34 -0.44 -8.64
CA VAL A 55 -3.91 -0.97 -7.35
C VAL A 55 -4.98 -1.91 -6.81
N PHE A 56 -4.63 -3.18 -6.70
CA PHE A 56 -5.46 -4.19 -6.06
C PHE A 56 -5.06 -4.35 -4.61
N VAL A 57 -6.05 -4.44 -3.72
CA VAL A 57 -5.83 -4.63 -2.29
C VAL A 57 -6.68 -5.78 -1.78
N SER A 58 -6.15 -6.54 -0.82
CA SER A 58 -6.88 -7.63 -0.19
C SER A 58 -7.86 -7.11 0.86
N ASN A 59 -9.05 -7.70 0.89
CA ASN A 59 -10.05 -7.45 1.92
C ASN A 59 -10.05 -8.54 2.99
N ASN A 60 -9.73 -9.78 2.60
CA ASN A 60 -9.79 -10.96 3.46
C ASN A 60 -8.47 -11.72 3.47
N PHE A 61 -8.28 -12.54 4.49
CA PHE A 61 -7.19 -13.50 4.59
C PHE A 61 -7.67 -14.86 4.09
N TYR A 62 -6.92 -15.45 3.18
CA TYR A 62 -7.20 -16.78 2.68
C TYR A 62 -6.18 -17.78 3.26
N LYS A 63 -6.66 -18.85 3.83
CA LYS A 63 -5.87 -19.99 4.24
C LYS A 63 -6.11 -21.11 3.24
N ILE A 64 -5.06 -21.60 2.62
CA ILE A 64 -5.13 -22.82 1.81
C ILE A 64 -5.26 -23.99 2.78
N GLN A 65 -6.24 -24.85 2.55
CA GLN A 65 -6.52 -25.98 3.44
C GLN A 65 -5.67 -27.22 3.17
N THR A 66 -4.92 -27.23 2.06
CA THR A 66 -4.00 -28.31 1.70
C THR A 66 -2.71 -28.19 2.49
N ASN A 67 -2.18 -29.33 2.93
CA ASN A 67 -0.90 -29.39 3.62
C ASN A 67 0.26 -28.97 2.69
N ASN A 68 1.25 -28.31 3.26
CA ASN A 68 2.50 -27.93 2.60
C ASN A 68 2.38 -26.83 1.51
N ILE A 69 1.25 -26.10 1.46
CA ILE A 69 1.11 -24.92 0.59
C ILE A 69 0.90 -23.68 1.47
N TYR A 70 1.80 -22.71 1.31
CA TYR A 70 1.79 -21.46 2.08
C TYR A 70 1.78 -20.26 1.16
N LEU A 71 0.89 -19.30 1.41
CA LEU A 71 0.88 -18.01 0.74
C LEU A 71 1.79 -17.04 1.48
N ILE A 72 2.59 -16.28 0.73
CA ILE A 72 3.46 -15.22 1.25
C ILE A 72 3.29 -13.94 0.43
N GLY A 73 3.74 -12.81 0.96
CA GLY A 73 3.70 -11.51 0.28
C GLY A 73 2.28 -11.10 -0.13
N ASP A 74 2.16 -10.54 -1.32
CA ASP A 74 0.88 -10.07 -1.86
C ASP A 74 -0.12 -11.20 -2.14
N ALA A 75 0.37 -12.42 -2.40
CA ALA A 75 -0.49 -13.60 -2.50
C ALA A 75 -1.17 -13.93 -1.16
N PHE A 76 -0.53 -13.64 -0.04
CA PHE A 76 -1.14 -13.75 1.30
C PHE A 76 -2.04 -12.55 1.59
N PHE A 77 -1.56 -11.34 1.34
CA PHE A 77 -2.31 -10.11 1.55
C PHE A 77 -1.66 -8.90 0.87
N ALA A 78 -2.33 -8.34 -0.13
CA ALA A 78 -1.91 -7.13 -0.81
C ALA A 78 -2.37 -5.88 -0.04
N PHE A 79 -1.44 -5.01 0.33
CA PHE A 79 -1.68 -3.78 1.08
C PHE A 79 -1.94 -2.58 0.18
N PRO A 80 -2.69 -1.56 0.67
CA PRO A 80 -2.62 -0.23 0.06
C PRO A 80 -1.17 0.28 0.04
N PRO A 81 -0.69 0.88 -1.08
CA PRO A 81 0.72 1.30 -1.22
C PRO A 81 1.12 2.48 -0.34
N SER A 82 0.17 3.13 0.32
CA SER A 82 0.33 4.33 1.14
C SER A 82 1.30 4.21 2.33
N PHE A 83 1.73 3.00 2.66
CA PHE A 83 2.68 2.73 3.73
C PHE A 83 4.00 2.11 3.24
N ALA A 84 4.14 1.88 1.93
CA ALA A 84 5.33 1.31 1.28
C ALA A 84 5.85 0.00 1.93
N GLN A 85 4.95 -0.86 2.44
CA GLN A 85 5.32 -2.07 3.19
C GLN A 85 5.22 -3.37 2.39
N GLY A 86 4.71 -3.35 1.15
CA GLY A 86 4.49 -4.57 0.37
C GLY A 86 5.75 -5.44 0.27
N ALA A 87 6.84 -4.89 -0.26
CA ALA A 87 8.10 -5.62 -0.42
C ALA A 87 8.69 -6.10 0.93
N SER A 88 8.73 -5.23 1.94
CA SER A 88 9.23 -5.59 3.28
C SER A 88 8.44 -6.74 3.89
N GLN A 89 7.10 -6.69 3.76
CA GLN A 89 6.23 -7.73 4.28
C GLN A 89 6.35 -9.05 3.49
N SER A 90 6.68 -8.99 2.21
CA SER A 90 6.96 -10.18 1.40
C SER A 90 8.24 -10.87 1.85
N ILE A 91 9.33 -10.12 2.01
CA ILE A 91 10.63 -10.65 2.49
C ILE A 91 10.48 -11.23 3.90
N GLU A 92 9.81 -10.50 4.78
CA GLU A 92 9.60 -10.92 6.16
C GLU A 92 8.74 -12.19 6.24
N SER A 93 7.67 -12.31 5.44
CA SER A 93 6.84 -13.51 5.44
C SER A 93 7.60 -14.74 4.94
N ALA A 94 8.50 -14.58 3.96
CA ALA A 94 9.37 -15.66 3.51
C ALA A 94 10.33 -16.11 4.63
N SER A 95 10.95 -15.16 5.34
CA SER A 95 11.83 -15.46 6.47
C SER A 95 11.10 -16.12 7.65
N GLU A 96 9.88 -15.65 7.98
CA GLU A 96 9.05 -16.27 9.02
C GLU A 96 8.64 -17.70 8.66
N LEU A 97 8.26 -17.93 7.39
CA LEU A 97 7.91 -19.28 6.91
C LEU A 97 9.11 -20.22 7.00
N PHE A 98 10.28 -19.78 6.51
CA PHE A 98 11.51 -20.56 6.57
C PHE A 98 11.83 -20.99 8.02
N LYS A 99 11.83 -20.04 8.96
CA LYS A 99 12.07 -20.32 10.37
C LYS A 99 11.02 -21.26 10.97
N SER A 100 9.77 -21.14 10.54
CA SER A 100 8.69 -22.01 11.01
C SER A 100 8.89 -23.44 10.56
N ILE A 101 9.39 -23.65 9.33
CA ILE A 101 9.73 -24.97 8.80
C ILE A 101 10.94 -25.56 9.55
N GLU A 102 12.01 -24.78 9.73
CA GLU A 102 13.19 -25.24 10.49
C GLU A 102 12.85 -25.70 11.93
N ASN A 103 11.89 -25.03 12.56
CA ASN A 103 11.50 -25.31 13.95
C ASN A 103 10.27 -26.22 14.09
N ASN A 104 9.73 -26.76 12.99
CA ASN A 104 8.50 -27.56 12.97
C ASN A 104 7.30 -26.85 13.61
N THR A 105 7.14 -25.55 13.34
CA THR A 105 6.08 -24.68 13.89
C THR A 105 5.17 -24.07 12.82
N GLU A 106 5.11 -24.67 11.64
CA GLU A 106 4.36 -24.16 10.47
C GLU A 106 2.87 -23.97 10.76
N SER A 107 2.33 -24.79 11.66
CA SER A 107 0.94 -24.65 12.10
C SER A 107 0.62 -23.26 12.69
N ASN A 108 1.60 -22.59 13.26
CA ASN A 108 1.48 -21.27 13.85
C ASN A 108 1.71 -20.12 12.82
N PHE A 109 2.35 -20.41 11.68
CA PHE A 109 2.73 -19.41 10.68
C PHE A 109 1.53 -18.54 10.26
N PHE A 110 0.42 -19.18 9.85
CA PHE A 110 -0.77 -18.45 9.40
C PHE A 110 -1.30 -17.49 10.47
N LYS A 111 -1.44 -17.97 11.72
CA LYS A 111 -1.96 -17.17 12.85
C LYS A 111 -1.07 -15.96 13.14
N ASN A 112 0.25 -16.17 13.19
CA ASN A 112 1.22 -15.13 13.47
C ASN A 112 1.23 -14.09 12.33
N ARG A 113 1.21 -14.59 11.10
CA ARG A 113 1.20 -13.72 9.91
C ARG A 113 -0.05 -12.87 9.81
N VAL A 114 -1.24 -13.43 10.07
CA VAL A 114 -2.50 -12.68 10.14
C VAL A 114 -2.42 -11.55 11.17
N LYS A 115 -1.91 -11.82 12.37
CA LYS A 115 -1.79 -10.80 13.43
C LYS A 115 -0.94 -9.62 12.98
N LYS A 116 0.23 -9.89 12.39
CA LYS A 116 1.16 -8.86 11.91
C LYS A 116 0.59 -8.09 10.72
N THR A 117 0.05 -8.80 9.75
CA THR A 117 -0.57 -8.22 8.55
C THR A 117 -1.74 -7.31 8.89
N LYS A 118 -2.60 -7.67 9.85
CA LYS A 118 -3.68 -6.79 10.33
C LYS A 118 -3.14 -5.45 10.83
N MET A 119 -2.06 -5.46 11.60
CA MET A 119 -1.46 -4.25 12.13
C MET A 119 -0.90 -3.34 11.01
N VAL A 120 -0.21 -3.93 10.03
CA VAL A 120 0.32 -3.21 8.86
C VAL A 120 -0.84 -2.65 8.02
N ASN A 121 -1.89 -3.45 7.79
CA ASN A 121 -3.05 -3.02 7.00
C ASN A 121 -3.80 -1.84 7.63
N ILE A 122 -3.99 -1.86 8.96
CA ILE A 122 -4.62 -0.74 9.67
C ILE A 122 -3.82 0.55 9.44
N ARG A 123 -2.50 0.50 9.53
CA ARG A 123 -1.63 1.66 9.29
C ARG A 123 -1.63 2.10 7.84
N SER A 124 -1.62 1.16 6.90
CA SER A 124 -1.72 1.47 5.47
C SER A 124 -3.03 2.16 5.13
N LYS A 125 -4.16 1.66 5.65
CA LYS A 125 -5.48 2.28 5.47
C LYS A 125 -5.56 3.66 6.12
N PHE A 126 -4.98 3.82 7.30
CA PHE A 126 -4.92 5.10 7.99
C PHE A 126 -4.10 6.14 7.21
N ASN A 127 -2.93 5.77 6.71
CA ASN A 127 -2.13 6.64 5.85
C ASN A 127 -2.88 6.99 4.58
N GLN A 128 -3.52 6.00 3.93
CA GLN A 128 -4.32 6.24 2.74
C GLN A 128 -5.43 7.25 3.01
N PHE A 129 -6.14 7.11 4.12
CA PHE A 129 -7.18 8.06 4.52
C PHE A 129 -6.61 9.48 4.72
N ILE A 130 -5.53 9.60 5.49
CA ILE A 130 -4.92 10.90 5.80
C ILE A 130 -4.38 11.59 4.54
N PHE A 131 -3.72 10.85 3.64
CA PHE A 131 -3.14 11.42 2.43
C PHE A 131 -4.19 11.85 1.40
N HIS A 132 -5.38 11.26 1.44
CA HIS A 132 -6.49 11.60 0.54
C HIS A 132 -7.50 12.59 1.13
N LEU A 133 -7.20 13.24 2.25
CA LEU A 133 -8.01 14.35 2.76
C LEU A 133 -7.96 15.51 1.75
N SER A 134 -9.14 15.99 1.33
CA SER A 134 -9.28 17.04 0.33
C SER A 134 -9.87 18.35 0.89
N ASN A 135 -10.51 18.32 2.06
CA ASN A 135 -11.04 19.53 2.68
C ASN A 135 -9.91 20.40 3.24
N PRO A 136 -9.84 21.70 2.93
CA PRO A 136 -8.77 22.60 3.37
C PRO A 136 -8.56 22.64 4.89
N LEU A 137 -9.64 22.61 5.67
CA LEU A 137 -9.56 22.61 7.14
C LEU A 137 -8.91 21.31 7.66
N THR A 138 -9.33 20.17 7.14
CA THR A 138 -8.76 18.87 7.54
C THR A 138 -7.31 18.73 7.11
N ILE A 139 -6.95 19.28 5.94
CA ILE A 139 -5.55 19.35 5.47
C ILE A 139 -4.71 20.19 6.42
N PHE A 140 -5.20 21.35 6.82
CA PHE A 140 -4.50 22.24 7.76
C PHE A 140 -4.25 21.54 9.10
N VAL A 141 -5.28 20.95 9.69
CA VAL A 141 -5.17 20.18 10.94
C VAL A 141 -4.18 19.03 10.79
N ARG A 142 -4.32 18.22 9.72
CA ARG A 142 -3.38 17.15 9.40
C ARG A 142 -1.94 17.64 9.36
N ASN A 143 -1.67 18.75 8.68
CA ASN A 143 -0.31 19.26 8.50
C ASN A 143 0.32 19.70 9.84
N ILE A 144 -0.46 20.30 10.73
CA ILE A 144 0.00 20.64 12.10
C ILE A 144 0.35 19.37 12.87
N PHE A 145 -0.55 18.37 12.84
CA PHE A 145 -0.33 17.09 13.51
C PHE A 145 0.92 16.38 12.99
N LEU A 146 1.06 16.24 11.68
CA LEU A 146 2.21 15.59 11.07
C LEU A 146 3.52 16.28 11.41
N LYS A 147 3.57 17.63 11.38
CA LYS A 147 4.77 18.38 11.77
C LYS A 147 5.20 18.11 13.23
N ARG A 148 4.24 17.90 14.14
CA ARG A 148 4.53 17.56 15.54
C ARG A 148 4.92 16.09 15.70
N LEU A 149 4.20 15.18 15.05
CA LEU A 149 4.44 13.74 15.17
C LEU A 149 5.80 13.32 14.60
N VAL A 150 6.20 13.88 13.46
CA VAL A 150 7.52 13.58 12.85
C VAL A 150 8.70 14.02 13.73
N LYS A 151 8.51 15.06 14.55
CA LYS A 151 9.53 15.51 15.51
C LYS A 151 9.59 14.62 16.76
N ASN A 152 8.55 13.83 17.05
CA ASN A 152 8.49 13.00 18.24
C ASN A 152 9.14 11.63 18.00
N LYS A 153 10.38 11.46 18.45
CA LYS A 153 11.16 10.20 18.30
C LYS A 153 10.45 9.00 18.91
N LYS A 154 9.76 9.16 20.08
CA LYS A 154 9.00 8.07 20.71
C LYS A 154 7.84 7.63 19.84
N PHE A 155 7.11 8.57 19.25
CA PHE A 155 6.04 8.25 18.31
C PHE A 155 6.56 7.49 17.09
N LEU A 156 7.65 7.96 16.47
CA LEU A 156 8.25 7.28 15.32
C LEU A 156 8.70 5.87 15.66
N GLN A 157 9.34 5.67 16.82
CA GLN A 157 9.74 4.35 17.30
C GLN A 157 8.53 3.43 17.54
N LEU A 158 7.44 3.93 18.11
CA LEU A 158 6.21 3.15 18.32
C LEU A 158 5.49 2.86 17.01
N TYR A 159 5.44 3.84 16.12
CA TYR A 159 4.70 3.72 14.86
C TYR A 159 5.43 2.83 13.84
N LEU A 160 6.73 2.98 13.71
CA LEU A 160 7.58 2.20 12.80
C LEU A 160 8.15 0.95 13.48
N GLY A 161 8.64 1.08 14.71
CA GLY A 161 9.35 0.01 15.41
C GLY A 161 8.55 -1.25 15.70
N LYS A 162 7.22 -1.13 15.92
CA LYS A 162 6.35 -2.31 16.09
C LYS A 162 6.16 -3.14 14.82
N ILE A 163 6.62 -2.66 13.66
CA ILE A 163 6.58 -3.39 12.41
C ILE A 163 7.82 -4.28 12.27
N TYR A 164 8.95 -3.83 12.80
CA TYR A 164 10.26 -4.47 12.64
C TYR A 164 10.75 -5.22 13.88
N LYS A 165 10.10 -5.05 15.03
CA LYS A 165 10.42 -5.82 16.24
C LYS A 165 9.47 -7.03 16.36
N ASN A 166 10.06 -8.19 16.29
CA ASN A 166 9.43 -9.45 16.71
C ASN A 166 9.23 -9.49 18.22
#